data_097a481be9194b5fb2137c0db91f617a
#
_entry.id   097a481be9194b5fb2137c0db91f617a
#
_cell.length_a   1.000
_cell.length_b   1.000
_cell.length_c   1.000
_cell.angle_alpha   90.00
_cell.angle_beta   90.00
_cell.angle_gamma   90.00
#
_symmetry.space_group_name_H-M   'P 1'
#
loop_
_entity.id
_entity.type
_entity.pdbx_description
1 polymer ?
#
loop_
_entity_poly.entity_id
_entity_poly.type
_entity_poly.pdbx_seq_one_letter_code
_entity_poly.pdbx_strand_id
1 'polypeptide(L)' 'MSDFMSLGRRIRHYRMLRGMTQKALGIAAGFPPETADIRIAQYESGARTPKYALLCTL' A
#
# COMPACT_ATOMS: atom_id res chain seq x y z
N MET A 1 0.30 -11.82 -18.57
CA MET A 1 0.51 -11.16 -18.07
C MET A 1 -0.07 -10.97 -17.09
N SER A 2 0.05 -11.31 -16.66
CA SER A 2 -0.47 -11.27 -15.64
C SER A 2 -0.51 -10.27 -14.92
N ASP A 3 0.11 -9.58 -15.05
CA ASP A 3 0.26 -8.77 -14.25
C ASP A 3 0.44 -7.62 -14.70
N PHE A 4 -0.29 -7.26 -15.49
CA PHE A 4 -0.25 -6.06 -15.84
C PHE A 4 -0.28 -5.20 -14.73
N MET A 5 -0.71 -5.47 -13.63
CA MET A 5 -0.61 -4.60 -12.53
C MET A 5 0.26 -5.24 -11.53
N SER A 6 1.41 -4.66 -11.23
CA SER A 6 2.24 -5.13 -10.15
C SER A 6 1.48 -4.95 -8.84
N LEU A 7 1.97 -5.60 -7.80
CA LEU A 7 1.36 -5.48 -6.49
C LEU A 7 1.31 -4.03 -6.02
N GLY A 8 2.39 -3.28 -6.24
CA GLY A 8 2.43 -1.88 -5.83
C GLY A 8 1.37 -1.05 -6.52
N ARG A 9 1.17 -1.29 -7.82
CA ARG A 9 0.14 -0.56 -8.56
C ARG A 9 -1.25 -0.94 -8.09
N ARG A 10 -1.45 -2.17 -7.68
CA ARG A 10 -2.75 -2.60 -7.17
C ARG A 10 -3.04 -1.95 -5.83
N ILE A 11 -2.03 -1.81 -4.98
CA ILE A 11 -2.18 -1.13 -3.70
C ILE A 11 -2.58 0.32 -3.95
N ARG A 12 -1.89 0.98 -4.88
CA ARG A 12 -2.21 2.36 -5.21
C ARG A 12 -3.63 2.49 -5.75
N HIS A 13 -4.01 1.59 -6.63
CA HIS A 13 -5.34 1.61 -7.22
C HIS A 13 -6.41 1.48 -6.14
N TYR A 14 -6.23 0.53 -5.22
CA TYR A 14 -7.15 0.34 -4.12
C TYR A 14 -7.24 1.60 -3.27
N ARG A 15 -6.09 2.18 -2.95
CA ARG A 15 -6.03 3.37 -2.12
C ARG A 15 -6.81 4.52 -2.78
N MET A 16 -6.59 4.72 -4.07
CA MET A 16 -7.25 5.81 -4.77
C MET A 16 -8.74 5.59 -4.90
N LEU A 17 -9.16 4.35 -5.10
CA LEU A 17 -10.58 4.03 -5.15
C LEU A 17 -11.27 4.36 -3.83
N ARG A 18 -10.56 4.21 -2.72
CA ARG A 18 -11.11 4.50 -1.41
C ARG A 18 -10.91 5.94 -0.99
N GLY A 19 -10.29 6.74 -1.84
CA GLY A 19 -10.06 8.15 -1.53
C GLY A 19 -9.08 8.37 -0.39
N MET A 20 -8.14 7.44 -0.18
CA MET A 20 -7.22 7.51 0.94
C MET A 20 -5.87 8.08 0.52
N THR A 21 -5.24 8.80 1.44
CA THR A 21 -3.84 9.18 1.25
C THR A 21 -2.95 8.00 1.58
N GLN A 22 -1.68 8.07 1.19
CA GLN A 22 -0.71 7.04 1.57
C GLN A 22 -0.63 6.92 3.08
N LYS A 23 -0.64 8.04 3.77
CA LYS A 23 -0.57 8.03 5.22
C LYS A 23 -1.80 7.37 5.83
N ALA A 24 -2.98 7.68 5.32
CA ALA A 24 -4.21 7.11 5.85
C ALA A 24 -4.23 5.59 5.68
N LEU A 25 -3.80 5.11 4.51
CA LEU A 25 -3.75 3.68 4.28
C LEU A 25 -2.71 3.03 5.19
N GLY A 26 -1.55 3.67 5.37
CA GLY A 26 -0.51 3.13 6.23
C GLY A 26 -0.97 3.00 7.67
N ILE A 27 -1.68 4.00 8.17
CA ILE A 27 -2.21 3.95 9.53
C ILE A 27 -3.25 2.84 9.65
N ALA A 28 -4.12 2.71 8.66
CA ALA A 28 -5.13 1.66 8.68
C ALA A 28 -4.48 0.27 8.64
N ALA A 29 -3.30 0.17 8.04
CA ALA A 29 -2.58 -1.09 7.97
C ALA A 29 -1.76 -1.37 9.23
N GLY A 30 -1.75 -0.44 10.18
CA GLY A 30 -1.07 -0.66 11.45
C GLY A 30 0.28 -0.01 11.61
N PHE A 31 0.71 0.81 10.65
CA PHE A 31 2.00 1.47 10.76
C PHE A 31 1.87 2.75 11.58
N PRO A 32 2.95 3.13 12.29
CA PRO A 32 2.94 4.40 13.04
C PRO A 32 2.77 5.57 12.10
N PRO A 33 2.12 6.65 12.53
CA PRO A 33 1.93 7.81 11.66
C PRO A 33 3.21 8.38 11.08
N GLU A 34 4.32 8.28 11.83
CA GLU A 34 5.59 8.84 11.38
C GLU A 34 6.14 8.16 10.14
N THR A 35 5.80 6.89 9.92
CA THR A 35 6.34 6.15 8.81
C THR A 35 5.27 5.60 7.88
N ALA A 36 4.00 5.83 8.19
CA ALA A 36 2.91 5.22 7.45
C ALA A 36 2.96 5.55 5.96
N ASP A 37 3.13 6.83 5.62
CA ASP A 37 3.17 7.23 4.22
C ASP A 37 4.42 6.69 3.53
N ILE A 38 5.54 6.67 4.22
CA ILE A 38 6.79 6.18 3.65
C ILE A 38 6.65 4.70 3.32
N ARG A 39 6.05 3.92 4.22
CA ARG A 39 5.87 2.49 4.00
C ARG A 39 4.98 2.22 2.79
N ILE A 40 3.86 2.93 2.70
CA ILE A 40 2.95 2.73 1.59
C ILE A 40 3.61 3.17 0.29
N ALA A 41 4.35 4.27 0.30
CA ALA A 41 5.06 4.72 -0.89
C ALA A 41 6.06 3.66 -1.36
N GLN A 42 6.75 3.01 -0.45
CA GLN A 42 7.71 1.95 -0.78
C GLN A 42 7.00 0.74 -1.39
N TYR A 43 5.84 0.39 -0.87
CA TYR A 43 5.08 -0.71 -1.44
C TYR A 43 4.55 -0.37 -2.82
N GLU A 44 4.06 0.85 -3.01
CA GLU A 44 3.51 1.26 -4.29
C GLU A 44 4.58 1.35 -5.37
N SER A 45 5.80 1.73 -4.99
CA SER A 45 6.88 1.84 -5.96
C SER A 45 7.59 0.52 -6.23
N GLY A 46 7.31 -0.50 -5.42
CA GLY A 46 7.98 -1.78 -5.57
C GLY A 46 9.29 -1.89 -4.82
N ALA A 47 9.66 -0.85 -4.05
CA ALA A 47 10.90 -0.88 -3.27
C ALA A 47 10.82 -1.90 -2.15
N ARG A 48 9.60 -2.19 -1.67
CA ARG A 48 9.38 -3.20 -0.66
C ARG A 48 8.17 -4.02 -1.03
N THR A 49 8.17 -5.28 -0.60
CA THR A 49 7.02 -6.16 -0.78
C THR A 49 6.28 -6.27 0.55
N PRO A 50 4.99 -5.98 0.58
CA PRO A 50 4.24 -6.07 1.84
C PRO A 50 4.11 -7.51 2.31
N LYS A 51 3.99 -7.67 3.61
CA LYS A 51 3.78 -8.99 4.17
C LYS A 51 2.36 -9.44 3.88
N TYR A 52 2.17 -10.76 3.92
CA TYR A 52 0.88 -11.33 3.62
C TYR A 52 -0.24 -10.75 4.49
N ALA A 53 0.05 -10.50 5.77
CA ALA A 53 -0.97 -9.95 6.66
C ALA A 53 -1.46 -8.59 6.18
N LEU A 54 -0.56 -7.78 5.63
CA LEU A 54 -0.95 -6.49 5.09
C LEU A 54 -1.84 -6.66 3.88
N LEU A 55 -1.52 -7.63 3.04
CA LEU A 55 -2.34 -7.90 1.85
C LEU A 55 -3.76 -8.28 2.23
N CYS A 56 -3.92 -9.00 3.31
CA CYS A 56 -5.25 -9.38 3.77
C CYS A 56 -6.04 -8.18 4.27
N THR A 57 -5.37 -7.14 4.71
CA THR A 57 -6.03 -5.93 5.17
C THR A 57 -6.65 -5.17 4.00
N LEU A 58 -6.02 -5.27 2.87
CA LEU A 58 -6.50 -4.56 1.68
C LEU A 58 -7.60 -5.35 0.99
#